data_97e5dfb257abd166909f89df848f1ec1
#
_entry.id   97e5dfb257abd166909f89df848f1ec1
#
_cell.length_a   1.000
_cell.length_b   1.000
_cell.length_c   1.000
_cell.angle_alpha   90.00
_cell.angle_beta   90.00
_cell.angle_gamma   90.00
#
_symmetry.space_group_name_H-M   'P 1'
#
loop_
_entity.id
_entity.type
_entity.pdbx_description
1 polymer ?
#
loop_
_entity_poly.entity_id
_entity_poly.type
_entity_poly.pdbx_seq_one_letter_code
_entity_poly.pdbx_strand_id
1 'polypeptide(L)'
;DYSFIVPTGTMVIHPVRMNGMVIGVPQTFEYFKLIQDRITGFVCKHCKISRTKLEELMMETGFLTKDVGSILVGEEAVNHGIIDEVGGIDQAICRLRKMIEGNRKRDDKAMEK
;
A
#
# COMPACT_ATOMS: atom_id res chain seq x y z
N ASP A 1 6.00 -2.11 -11.21
CA ASP A 1 5.60 -0.72 -10.95
C ASP A 1 6.39 -0.15 -9.79
N TYR A 2 6.44 1.18 -9.71
CA TYR A 2 7.22 1.88 -8.68
C TYR A 2 6.39 3.04 -8.12
N SER A 3 6.43 3.24 -6.81
CA SER A 3 5.57 4.21 -6.13
C SER A 3 6.37 5.25 -5.34
N PHE A 4 5.84 6.47 -5.29
CA PHE A 4 6.41 7.58 -4.55
C PHE A 4 5.38 8.21 -3.64
N ILE A 5 5.85 8.76 -2.52
CA ILE A 5 5.06 9.60 -1.63
C ILE A 5 5.86 10.87 -1.32
N VAL A 6 5.21 12.03 -1.36
CA VAL A 6 5.86 13.29 -0.97
C VAL A 6 6.11 13.29 0.55
N PRO A 7 7.13 14.05 1.04
CA PRO A 7 7.48 14.03 2.48
C PRO A 7 6.34 14.36 3.42
N THR A 8 5.39 15.18 2.99
CA THR A 8 4.21 15.58 3.79
C THR A 8 2.95 14.79 3.43
N GLY A 9 3.07 13.84 2.50
CA GLY A 9 1.94 12.99 2.10
C GLY A 9 1.52 12.07 3.24
N THR A 10 0.21 11.90 3.41
CA THR A 10 -0.36 11.11 4.50
C THR A 10 -1.15 9.94 3.96
N MET A 11 -0.90 8.76 4.51
CA MET A 11 -1.68 7.55 4.23
C MET A 11 -2.37 7.08 5.50
N VAL A 12 -3.59 6.60 5.35
CA VAL A 12 -4.33 5.98 6.45
C VAL A 12 -4.53 4.50 6.15
N ILE A 13 -4.13 3.67 7.08
CA ILE A 13 -4.31 2.22 7.00
C ILE A 13 -5.38 1.84 8.04
N HIS A 14 -6.50 1.31 7.58
CA HIS A 14 -7.60 0.93 8.47
C HIS A 14 -8.30 -0.33 7.96
N PRO A 15 -9.02 -1.07 8.83
CA PRO A 15 -9.82 -2.20 8.39
C PRO A 15 -11.02 -1.75 7.55
N VAL A 16 -11.63 -2.69 6.85
CA VAL A 16 -12.85 -2.43 6.08
C VAL A 16 -13.96 -1.97 7.02
N ARG A 17 -14.70 -0.95 6.59
CA ARG A 17 -15.81 -0.35 7.36
C ARG A 17 -17.12 -0.47 6.61
N MET A 18 -18.23 -0.45 7.36
CA MET A 18 -19.57 -0.37 6.79
C MET A 18 -20.43 0.63 7.55
N ASN A 19 -21.24 1.37 6.80
CA ASN A 19 -22.29 2.23 7.36
C ASN A 19 -23.65 1.71 6.92
N GLY A 20 -24.62 1.69 7.82
CA GLY A 20 -26.00 1.32 7.52
C GLY A 20 -26.56 0.23 8.43
N MET A 21 -27.75 -0.28 8.04
CA MET A 21 -28.44 -1.35 8.77
C MET A 21 -27.84 -2.70 8.43
N VAL A 22 -27.59 -3.53 9.43
CA VAL A 22 -27.08 -4.89 9.28
C VAL A 22 -28.17 -5.88 9.61
N ILE A 23 -28.47 -6.78 8.64
CA ILE A 23 -29.38 -7.91 8.81
C ILE A 23 -28.54 -9.19 8.62
N GLY A 24 -28.64 -10.13 9.59
CA GLY A 24 -27.81 -11.34 9.56
C GLY A 24 -26.37 -11.06 9.98
N VAL A 25 -26.16 -10.78 11.26
CA VAL A 25 -24.84 -10.39 11.81
C VAL A 25 -23.73 -11.41 11.53
N PRO A 26 -23.89 -12.75 11.70
CA PRO A 26 -22.83 -13.70 11.41
C PRO A 26 -22.42 -13.69 9.93
N GLN A 27 -23.36 -13.66 9.01
CA GLN A 27 -23.10 -13.66 7.57
C GLN A 27 -22.40 -12.38 7.13
N THR A 28 -22.82 -11.24 7.68
CA THR A 28 -22.20 -9.95 7.41
C THR A 28 -20.76 -9.91 7.90
N PHE A 29 -20.50 -10.43 9.10
CA PHE A 29 -19.14 -10.52 9.66
C PHE A 29 -18.22 -11.36 8.78
N GLU A 30 -18.69 -12.53 8.33
CA GLU A 30 -17.92 -13.41 7.44
C GLU A 30 -17.63 -12.75 6.08
N TYR A 31 -18.60 -12.02 5.53
CA TYR A 31 -18.44 -11.29 4.28
C TYR A 31 -17.37 -10.21 4.40
N PHE A 32 -17.38 -9.44 5.49
CA PHE A 32 -16.36 -8.44 5.78
C PHE A 32 -14.97 -9.03 5.89
N LYS A 33 -14.87 -10.13 6.62
CA LYS A 33 -13.61 -10.82 6.79
C LYS A 33 -13.04 -11.27 5.45
N LEU A 34 -13.91 -11.76 4.57
CA LEU A 34 -13.52 -12.16 3.22
C LEU A 34 -13.01 -10.98 2.39
N ILE A 35 -13.72 -9.85 2.41
CA ILE A 35 -13.29 -8.63 1.71
C ILE A 35 -11.96 -8.15 2.25
N GLN A 36 -11.80 -8.08 3.56
CA GLN A 36 -10.56 -7.64 4.19
C GLN A 36 -9.38 -8.55 3.83
N ASP A 37 -9.58 -9.84 3.82
CA ASP A 37 -8.54 -10.81 3.41
C ASP A 37 -8.11 -10.59 1.96
N ARG A 38 -9.06 -10.30 1.06
CA ARG A 38 -8.76 -9.99 -0.34
C ARG A 38 -7.93 -8.73 -0.49
N ILE A 39 -8.30 -7.66 0.21
CA ILE A 39 -7.58 -6.38 0.16
C ILE A 39 -6.19 -6.54 0.77
N THR A 40 -6.08 -7.19 1.92
CA THR A 40 -4.80 -7.44 2.58
C THR A 40 -3.88 -8.27 1.69
N GLY A 41 -4.39 -9.31 1.06
CA GLY A 41 -3.63 -10.14 0.13
C GLY A 41 -3.16 -9.36 -1.09
N PHE A 42 -4.02 -8.49 -1.64
CA PHE A 42 -3.67 -7.64 -2.77
C PHE A 42 -2.54 -6.67 -2.42
N VAL A 43 -2.64 -5.99 -1.29
CA VAL A 43 -1.62 -5.04 -0.84
C VAL A 43 -0.29 -5.76 -0.60
N CYS A 44 -0.30 -6.90 0.08
CA CYS A 44 0.92 -7.67 0.35
C CYS A 44 1.57 -8.22 -0.92
N LYS A 45 0.79 -8.51 -1.95
CA LYS A 45 1.30 -8.97 -3.25
C LYS A 45 2.02 -7.86 -4.01
N HIS A 46 1.55 -6.62 -3.90
CA HIS A 46 2.06 -5.48 -4.66
C HIS A 46 2.99 -4.56 -3.87
N CYS A 47 3.11 -4.76 -2.56
CA CYS A 47 3.99 -3.99 -1.68
C CYS A 47 4.98 -4.91 -0.96
N LYS A 48 5.98 -4.32 -0.33
CA LYS A 48 7.01 -5.07 0.41
C LYS A 48 6.61 -5.40 1.84
N ILE A 49 5.51 -4.84 2.33
CA ILE A 49 5.03 -5.05 3.70
C ILE A 49 4.57 -6.49 3.92
N SER A 50 4.88 -7.07 5.09
CA SER A 50 4.36 -8.39 5.47
C SER A 50 2.89 -8.31 5.88
N ARG A 51 2.16 -9.42 5.74
CA ARG A 51 0.76 -9.50 6.16
C ARG A 51 0.58 -9.20 7.64
N THR A 52 1.44 -9.74 8.49
CA THR A 52 1.42 -9.52 9.94
C THR A 52 1.55 -8.03 10.27
N LYS A 53 2.52 -7.35 9.65
CA LYS A 53 2.75 -5.92 9.88
C LYS A 53 1.59 -5.07 9.38
N LEU A 54 1.03 -5.40 8.23
CA LEU A 54 -0.13 -4.68 7.68
C LEU A 54 -1.35 -4.84 8.61
N GLU A 55 -1.61 -6.03 9.11
CA GLU A 55 -2.70 -6.28 10.07
C GLU A 55 -2.49 -5.53 11.38
N GLU A 56 -1.27 -5.46 11.90
CA GLU A 56 -0.94 -4.66 13.08
C GLU A 56 -1.27 -3.18 12.87
N LEU A 57 -0.89 -2.63 11.73
CA LEU A 57 -1.18 -1.23 11.39
C LEU A 57 -2.68 -0.97 11.27
N MET A 58 -3.44 -1.90 10.71
CA MET A 58 -4.89 -1.79 10.58
C MET A 58 -5.60 -1.75 11.92
N MET A 59 -5.08 -2.46 12.91
CA MET A 59 -5.74 -2.64 14.21
C MET A 59 -5.18 -1.72 15.31
N GLU A 60 -4.29 -0.82 14.98
CA GLU A 60 -3.68 0.09 15.96
C GLU A 60 -4.70 1.10 16.50
N THR A 61 -4.63 1.39 17.80
CA THR A 61 -5.57 2.26 18.52
C THR A 61 -4.85 3.42 19.21
N GLY A 62 -4.20 4.28 18.48
CA GLY A 62 -3.43 5.38 19.09
C GLY A 62 -3.79 6.75 18.53
N PHE A 63 -3.62 6.92 17.26
CA PHE A 63 -3.78 8.21 16.60
C PHE A 63 -5.21 8.51 16.14
N LEU A 64 -6.01 7.50 15.85
CA LEU A 64 -7.39 7.69 15.44
C LEU A 64 -8.30 7.55 16.66
N THR A 65 -8.70 8.67 17.25
CA THR A 65 -9.44 8.73 18.51
C THR A 65 -10.83 8.09 18.47
N LYS A 66 -11.41 7.92 17.29
CA LYS A 66 -12.76 7.35 17.11
C LYS A 66 -12.77 6.09 16.25
N ASP A 67 -11.62 5.55 15.93
CA ASP A 67 -11.51 4.42 15.01
C ASP A 67 -10.21 3.66 15.19
N VAL A 68 -10.10 2.53 14.51
CA VAL A 68 -8.92 1.67 14.51
C VAL A 68 -8.14 1.92 13.22
N GLY A 69 -6.82 1.99 13.30
CA GLY A 69 -5.95 2.18 12.15
C GLY A 69 -4.70 3.00 12.47
N SER A 70 -3.90 3.22 11.44
CA SER A 70 -2.64 3.95 11.55
C SER A 70 -2.55 5.05 10.51
N ILE A 71 -1.93 6.16 10.90
CA ILE A 71 -1.61 7.27 9.99
C ILE A 71 -0.11 7.21 9.72
N LEU A 72 0.27 7.15 8.45
CA LEU A 72 1.66 7.11 8.01
C LEU A 72 1.96 8.38 7.19
N VAL A 73 3.00 9.10 7.55
CA VAL A 73 3.39 10.33 6.87
C VAL A 73 4.72 10.11 6.15
N GLY A 74 4.73 10.33 4.85
CA GLY A 74 5.93 10.33 4.01
C GLY A 74 6.83 9.11 4.21
N GLU A 75 7.96 9.32 4.84
CA GLU A 75 8.97 8.28 5.07
C GLU A 75 8.45 7.06 5.85
N GLU A 76 7.49 7.25 6.73
CA GLU A 76 6.89 6.14 7.48
C GLU A 76 6.26 5.09 6.54
N ALA A 77 5.61 5.53 5.46
CA ALA A 77 5.04 4.63 4.47
C ALA A 77 6.10 3.81 3.74
N VAL A 78 7.27 4.40 3.51
CA VAL A 78 8.43 3.71 2.90
C VAL A 78 9.05 2.73 3.89
N ASN A 79 9.22 3.13 5.13
CA ASN A 79 9.80 2.28 6.18
C ASN A 79 8.96 1.03 6.46
N HIS A 80 7.64 1.14 6.33
CA HIS A 80 6.74 -0.02 6.47
C HIS A 80 6.62 -0.85 5.19
N GLY A 81 7.23 -0.43 4.09
CA GLY A 81 7.24 -1.20 2.84
C GLY A 81 5.97 -1.07 2.00
N ILE A 82 5.14 -0.05 2.22
CA ILE A 82 3.92 0.19 1.44
C ILE A 82 4.25 0.99 0.18
N ILE A 83 5.09 2.00 0.31
CA ILE A 83 5.54 2.87 -0.79
C ILE A 83 7.04 2.63 -1.00
N ASP A 84 7.50 2.74 -2.24
CA ASP A 84 8.89 2.43 -2.58
C ASP A 84 9.87 3.55 -2.19
N GLU A 85 9.51 4.80 -2.41
CA GLU A 85 10.44 5.92 -2.20
C GLU A 85 9.72 7.22 -1.85
N VAL A 86 10.36 8.06 -1.04
CA VAL A 86 9.91 9.43 -0.79
C VAL A 86 10.41 10.31 -1.94
N GLY A 87 9.50 11.06 -2.55
CA GLY A 87 9.86 11.97 -3.63
C GLY A 87 8.64 12.60 -4.27
N GLY A 88 8.87 13.62 -5.09
CA GLY A 88 7.84 14.30 -5.85
C GLY A 88 7.81 13.87 -7.30
N ILE A 89 7.12 14.67 -8.13
CA ILE A 89 6.96 14.38 -9.56
C ILE A 89 8.30 14.34 -10.30
N ASP A 90 9.26 15.18 -9.91
CA ASP A 90 10.58 15.22 -10.55
C ASP A 90 11.33 13.88 -10.34
N GLN A 91 11.30 13.35 -9.14
CA GLN A 91 11.89 12.06 -8.82
C GLN A 91 11.19 10.93 -9.55
N ALA A 92 9.86 10.99 -9.66
CA ALA A 92 9.08 9.99 -10.39
C ALA A 92 9.44 9.97 -11.88
N ILE A 93 9.55 11.12 -12.52
CA ILE A 93 9.96 11.26 -13.92
C ILE A 93 11.38 10.73 -14.12
N CYS A 94 12.30 11.09 -13.22
CA CYS A 94 13.68 10.64 -13.28
C CYS A 94 13.77 9.10 -13.17
N ARG A 95 13.03 8.50 -12.27
CA ARG A 95 12.97 7.04 -12.12
C ARG A 95 12.40 6.37 -13.36
N LEU A 96 11.33 6.93 -13.93
CA LEU A 96 10.71 6.40 -15.14
C LEU A 96 11.69 6.39 -16.32
N ARG A 97 12.44 7.47 -16.50
CA ARG A 97 13.49 7.55 -17.55
C ARG A 97 14.56 6.48 -17.38
N LYS A 98 15.01 6.25 -16.15
CA LYS A 98 15.97 5.19 -15.83
C LYS A 98 15.42 3.80 -16.16
N MET A 99 14.16 3.56 -15.87
CA MET A 99 13.50 2.29 -16.19
C MET A 99 13.39 2.07 -17.70
N ILE A 100 13.08 3.11 -18.45
CA ILE A 100 13.01 3.07 -19.93
C ILE A 100 14.40 2.76 -20.50
N GLU A 101 15.46 3.43 -20.05
CA GLU A 101 16.83 3.15 -20.47
C GLU A 101 17.27 1.71 -20.14
N GLY A 102 16.94 1.24 -18.94
CA GLY A 102 17.23 -0.12 -18.53
C GLY A 102 16.56 -1.15 -19.43
N ASN A 103 15.32 -0.92 -19.85
CA ASN A 103 14.61 -1.78 -20.79
C ASN A 103 15.24 -1.74 -22.18
N ARG A 104 15.60 -0.57 -22.69
CA ARG A 104 16.30 -0.44 -23.98
C ARG A 104 17.61 -1.24 -24.01
N LYS A 105 18.41 -1.12 -22.97
CA LYS A 105 19.68 -1.87 -22.86
C LYS A 105 19.46 -3.38 -22.84
N ARG A 106 18.39 -3.85 -22.24
CA ARG A 106 18.03 -5.27 -22.22
C ARG A 106 17.59 -5.75 -23.61
N ASP A 107 16.80 -4.95 -24.31
CA ASP A 107 16.32 -5.28 -25.65
C ASP A 107 17.49 -5.30 -26.65
N ASP A 108 18.38 -4.33 -26.58
CA ASP A 108 19.59 -4.29 -27.41
C ASP A 108 20.48 -5.53 -27.18
N LYS A 109 20.68 -5.93 -25.93
CA LYS A 109 21.39 -7.14 -25.55
C LYS A 109 20.74 -8.41 -26.10
N ALA A 110 19.41 -8.47 -26.07
CA ALA A 110 18.64 -9.59 -26.60
C ALA A 110 18.77 -9.68 -28.15
N MET A 111 18.90 -8.56 -28.83
CA MET A 111 19.05 -8.50 -30.29
C MET A 111 20.47 -8.87 -30.76
N GLU A 112 21.49 -8.72 -29.92
CA GLU A 112 22.89 -9.09 -30.20
C GLU A 112 23.14 -10.60 -30.11
N LYS A 113 22.21 -11.36 -29.58
CA LYS A 113 22.25 -12.80 -29.49
C LYS A 113 21.52 -13.45 -30.66
#